data_c6834f4f610754220841b2e257308998
#
_entry.id   c6834f4f610754220841b2e257308998
#
_cell.length_a   1.000
_cell.length_b   1.000
_cell.length_c   1.000
_cell.angle_alpha   90.00
_cell.angle_beta   90.00
_cell.angle_gamma   90.00
#
_symmetry.space_group_name_H-M   'P 1'
#
loop_
_entity.id
_entity.type
_entity.pdbx_description
1 polymer ?
#
loop_
_entity_poly.entity_id
_entity_poly.type
_entity_poly.pdbx_seq_one_letter_code
_entity_poly.pdbx_strand_id
1 'polypeptide(L)'
;MTLRAPHRTGSASRSPSPGSRAPTTLYDEVARTASGQVIAGYSTSFGWATRILDEPVRGHVRSIYALVRVADETVDDPDPRLTPALRAELLDGLEQETARALACGRSANLVVHAFATTARRCGITEELVTPFFASMRRDLSPAPHTPESLATYIYGSAEVVGLMCLHAFVDGDPVAYEHLRSGARRLGAAFQKVNFLRDLRDDEELLGRGYLPGVERSTLTDALRDALLDDIDADLEAAAAVIPELPAGSRRAVSAAHGLYRALAQRLRATPAEEIGRRRMRVPDTRKAWILARAVSGRIG
;
A
#
# COMPACT_ATOMS: atom_id res chain seq x y z
N MET A 1 28.32 33.56 -10.94
CA MET A 1 29.29 32.84 -11.78
C MET A 1 28.48 31.89 -12.65
N THR A 2 28.15 32.32 -13.88
CA THR A 2 27.15 31.73 -14.76
C THR A 2 27.89 30.84 -15.75
N LEU A 3 27.76 29.54 -15.64
CA LEU A 3 28.31 28.58 -16.62
C LEU A 3 27.32 28.44 -17.79
N ARG A 4 27.68 29.01 -18.91
CA ARG A 4 27.01 28.89 -20.22
C ARG A 4 27.50 27.61 -20.90
N ALA A 5 26.60 26.69 -21.21
CA ALA A 5 26.88 25.54 -22.06
C ALA A 5 26.77 25.89 -23.57
N PRO A 6 27.52 25.24 -24.48
CA PRO A 6 27.50 25.56 -25.90
C PRO A 6 26.26 25.03 -26.62
N HIS A 7 25.67 25.85 -27.49
CA HIS A 7 24.61 25.47 -28.44
C HIS A 7 25.10 24.43 -29.45
N ARG A 8 24.42 23.28 -29.50
CA ARG A 8 24.49 22.36 -30.63
C ARG A 8 23.28 22.58 -31.52
N THR A 9 23.53 22.95 -32.77
CA THR A 9 22.55 23.11 -33.85
C THR A 9 22.16 21.77 -34.43
N GLY A 10 20.86 21.58 -34.63
CA GLY A 10 20.26 20.82 -35.74
C GLY A 10 20.35 19.30 -35.71
N SER A 11 19.26 18.65 -35.23
CA SER A 11 18.91 17.31 -35.69
C SER A 11 17.38 17.22 -35.85
N ALA A 12 16.97 16.80 -37.06
CA ALA A 12 15.58 16.68 -37.46
C ALA A 12 14.79 15.79 -36.52
N SER A 13 13.61 16.26 -36.09
CA SER A 13 12.66 15.51 -35.29
C SER A 13 12.11 14.31 -36.04
N ARG A 14 12.64 13.13 -35.76
CA ARG A 14 11.97 11.87 -36.11
C ARG A 14 10.84 11.68 -35.11
N SER A 15 9.61 11.64 -35.57
CA SER A 15 8.46 11.22 -34.79
C SER A 15 8.71 9.81 -34.23
N PRO A 16 8.52 9.56 -32.92
CA PRO A 16 8.72 8.24 -32.37
C PRO A 16 7.67 7.28 -32.94
N SER A 17 8.10 6.11 -33.36
CA SER A 17 7.25 5.01 -33.78
C SER A 17 6.32 4.60 -32.61
N PRO A 18 5.05 4.22 -32.83
CA PRO A 18 4.16 3.71 -31.80
C PRO A 18 4.78 2.41 -31.25
N GLY A 19 5.20 2.42 -29.97
CA GLY A 19 5.87 1.30 -29.29
C GLY A 19 7.24 1.61 -28.69
N SER A 20 7.87 2.76 -29.02
CA SER A 20 9.15 3.18 -28.41
C SER A 20 8.91 3.78 -27.02
N ARG A 21 9.28 3.03 -25.96
CA ARG A 21 9.31 3.55 -24.58
C ARG A 21 10.27 4.73 -24.51
N ALA A 22 9.82 5.85 -23.96
CA ALA A 22 10.70 6.97 -23.67
C ALA A 22 11.85 6.51 -22.77
N PRO A 23 13.09 6.94 -23.04
CA PRO A 23 14.24 6.57 -22.22
C PRO A 23 14.06 7.09 -20.79
N THR A 24 14.40 6.27 -19.80
CA THR A 24 14.43 6.65 -18.40
C THR A 24 15.41 7.80 -18.21
N THR A 25 14.95 8.89 -17.60
CA THR A 25 15.78 10.06 -17.33
C THR A 25 16.48 9.95 -15.97
N LEU A 26 17.54 10.75 -15.75
CA LEU A 26 18.16 10.87 -14.42
C LEU A 26 17.13 11.28 -13.36
N TYR A 27 16.17 12.14 -13.71
CA TYR A 27 15.11 12.55 -12.79
C TYR A 27 14.22 11.38 -12.37
N ASP A 28 13.87 10.47 -13.29
CA ASP A 28 13.09 9.26 -12.99
C ASP A 28 13.87 8.32 -12.05
N GLU A 29 15.18 8.21 -12.23
CA GLU A 29 16.05 7.39 -11.37
C GLU A 29 16.14 7.96 -9.96
N VAL A 30 16.32 9.27 -9.82
CA VAL A 30 16.34 9.97 -8.53
C VAL A 30 15.01 9.83 -7.82
N ALA A 31 13.89 9.99 -8.54
CA ALA A 31 12.54 9.85 -7.99
C ALA A 31 12.27 8.42 -7.46
N ARG A 32 12.68 7.39 -8.22
CA ARG A 32 12.59 5.98 -7.75
C ARG A 32 13.45 5.71 -6.53
N THR A 33 14.64 6.30 -6.48
CA THR A 33 15.53 6.19 -5.32
C THR A 33 14.91 6.82 -4.08
N ALA A 34 14.33 8.03 -4.21
CA ALA A 34 13.61 8.70 -3.13
C ALA A 34 12.45 7.84 -2.58
N SER A 35 11.65 7.23 -3.46
CA SER A 35 10.59 6.29 -3.05
C SER A 35 11.14 5.07 -2.31
N GLY A 36 12.33 4.59 -2.69
CA GLY A 36 13.05 3.52 -1.98
C GLY A 36 13.47 3.91 -0.56
N GLN A 37 13.81 5.19 -0.30
CA GLN A 37 14.12 5.69 1.03
C GLN A 37 12.87 5.77 1.91
N VAL A 38 11.72 6.17 1.36
CA VAL A 38 10.46 6.19 2.13
C VAL A 38 10.14 4.80 2.69
N ILE A 39 10.13 3.75 1.86
CA ILE A 39 9.83 2.40 2.37
C ILE A 39 10.88 1.90 3.36
N ALA A 40 12.15 2.26 3.20
CA ALA A 40 13.22 1.85 4.11
C ALA A 40 13.07 2.51 5.49
N GLY A 41 12.57 3.75 5.56
CA GLY A 41 12.33 4.47 6.80
C GLY A 41 11.12 3.98 7.59
N TYR A 42 10.03 3.65 6.89
CA TYR A 42 8.74 3.42 7.53
C TYR A 42 8.33 1.94 7.68
N SER A 43 8.90 1.01 6.91
CA SER A 43 8.45 -0.38 6.96
C SER A 43 9.57 -1.39 7.03
N THR A 44 9.57 -2.19 8.12
CA THR A 44 10.45 -3.34 8.25
C THR A 44 9.87 -4.58 7.54
N SER A 45 8.63 -4.96 7.83
CA SER A 45 8.04 -6.22 7.32
C SER A 45 7.68 -6.15 5.84
N PHE A 46 7.01 -5.07 5.41
CA PHE A 46 6.68 -4.87 4.00
C PHE A 46 7.94 -4.56 3.17
N GLY A 47 8.89 -3.80 3.75
CA GLY A 47 10.19 -3.56 3.14
C GLY A 47 10.97 -4.84 2.88
N TRP A 48 10.87 -5.86 3.74
CA TRP A 48 11.50 -7.16 3.50
C TRP A 48 10.80 -7.96 2.38
N ALA A 49 9.47 -7.99 2.37
CA ALA A 49 8.73 -8.63 1.29
C ALA A 49 9.02 -8.00 -0.08
N THR A 50 9.14 -6.67 -0.15
CA THR A 50 9.47 -5.99 -1.42
C THR A 50 10.88 -6.27 -1.92
N ARG A 51 11.83 -6.64 -1.05
CA ARG A 51 13.19 -7.04 -1.49
C ARG A 51 13.21 -8.34 -2.28
N ILE A 52 12.18 -9.20 -2.12
CA ILE A 52 12.05 -10.46 -2.85
C ILE A 52 11.53 -10.23 -4.28
N LEU A 53 10.88 -9.08 -4.53
CA LEU A 53 10.41 -8.73 -5.87
C LEU A 53 11.58 -8.53 -6.84
N ASP A 54 11.40 -8.97 -8.07
CA ASP A 54 12.34 -8.70 -9.14
C ASP A 54 12.14 -7.28 -9.71
N GLU A 55 13.18 -6.69 -10.30
CA GLU A 55 13.02 -5.44 -11.08
C GLU A 55 12.34 -5.75 -12.43
N PRO A 56 11.51 -4.85 -12.95
CA PRO A 56 11.21 -3.49 -12.47
C PRO A 56 10.08 -3.43 -11.43
N VAL A 57 9.42 -4.54 -11.14
CA VAL A 57 8.23 -4.63 -10.26
C VAL A 57 8.54 -4.07 -8.87
N ARG A 58 9.70 -4.37 -8.32
CA ARG A 58 10.15 -3.84 -7.03
C ARG A 58 10.15 -2.31 -7.00
N GLY A 59 10.66 -1.68 -8.06
CA GLY A 59 10.66 -0.22 -8.21
C GLY A 59 9.24 0.34 -8.25
N HIS A 60 8.33 -0.31 -8.97
CA HIS A 60 6.92 0.08 -9.06
C HIS A 60 6.20 -0.01 -7.70
N VAL A 61 6.35 -1.11 -7.01
CA VAL A 61 5.74 -1.30 -5.67
C VAL A 61 6.28 -0.28 -4.66
N ARG A 62 7.57 0.05 -4.70
CA ARG A 62 8.15 1.11 -3.87
C ARG A 62 7.55 2.48 -4.16
N SER A 63 7.29 2.80 -5.44
CA SER A 63 6.67 4.06 -5.82
C SER A 63 5.22 4.16 -5.36
N ILE A 64 4.44 3.08 -5.47
CA ILE A 64 3.08 2.99 -4.94
C ILE A 64 3.10 3.17 -3.41
N TYR A 65 3.93 2.41 -2.71
CA TYR A 65 4.06 2.49 -1.26
C TYR A 65 4.44 3.91 -0.79
N ALA A 66 5.36 4.57 -1.51
CA ALA A 66 5.81 5.89 -1.11
C ALA A 66 4.69 6.93 -1.16
N LEU A 67 3.84 6.94 -2.20
CA LEU A 67 2.68 7.84 -2.26
C LEU A 67 1.69 7.53 -1.15
N VAL A 68 1.34 6.25 -0.97
CA VAL A 68 0.42 5.79 0.08
C VAL A 68 0.94 6.23 1.45
N ARG A 69 2.23 6.02 1.73
CA ARG A 69 2.81 6.36 3.03
C ARG A 69 2.89 7.87 3.29
N VAL A 70 3.19 8.68 2.28
CA VAL A 70 3.22 10.15 2.43
C VAL A 70 1.81 10.69 2.72
N ALA A 71 0.78 10.15 2.06
CA ALA A 71 -0.61 10.51 2.35
C ALA A 71 -1.03 10.09 3.78
N ASP A 72 -0.67 8.87 4.18
CA ASP A 72 -0.91 8.32 5.52
C ASP A 72 -0.24 9.18 6.62
N GLU A 73 1.04 9.52 6.46
CA GLU A 73 1.75 10.42 7.39
C GLU A 73 1.14 11.83 7.44
N THR A 74 0.59 12.32 6.33
CA THR A 74 -0.07 13.63 6.30
C THR A 74 -1.27 13.67 7.25
N VAL A 75 -1.95 12.55 7.45
CA VAL A 75 -3.14 12.47 8.31
C VAL A 75 -2.83 11.95 9.71
N ASP A 76 -1.73 11.22 9.92
CA ASP A 76 -1.39 10.51 11.16
C ASP A 76 -0.26 11.13 11.97
N ASP A 77 0.61 11.96 11.37
CA ASP A 77 1.77 12.54 12.05
C ASP A 77 1.33 13.29 13.33
N PRO A 78 1.84 12.94 14.53
CA PRO A 78 1.43 13.53 15.80
C PRO A 78 1.95 14.97 16.02
N ASP A 79 2.64 15.58 15.05
CA ASP A 79 3.16 16.94 15.19
C ASP A 79 2.02 17.94 15.52
N PRO A 80 2.06 18.61 16.69
CA PRO A 80 1.01 19.54 17.10
C PRO A 80 0.89 20.79 16.20
N ARG A 81 1.87 21.06 15.34
CA ARG A 81 1.82 22.13 14.34
C ARG A 81 0.90 21.79 13.17
N LEU A 82 0.64 20.50 12.95
CA LEU A 82 -0.27 20.02 11.91
C LEU A 82 -1.71 20.08 12.40
N THR A 83 -2.33 21.24 12.29
CA THR A 83 -3.77 21.40 12.61
C THR A 83 -4.62 20.57 11.64
N PRO A 84 -5.88 20.19 12.02
CA PRO A 84 -6.78 19.48 11.10
C PRO A 84 -6.97 20.20 9.75
N ALA A 85 -7.06 21.54 9.76
CA ALA A 85 -7.16 22.33 8.54
C ALA A 85 -5.91 22.25 7.66
N LEU A 86 -4.71 22.30 8.27
CA LEU A 86 -3.45 22.18 7.53
C LEU A 86 -3.27 20.77 6.96
N ARG A 87 -3.66 19.72 7.71
CA ARG A 87 -3.65 18.34 7.20
C ARG A 87 -4.56 18.19 5.98
N ALA A 88 -5.77 18.76 6.03
CA ALA A 88 -6.71 18.74 4.90
C ALA A 88 -6.12 19.46 3.68
N GLU A 89 -5.53 20.65 3.86
CA GLU A 89 -4.88 21.41 2.79
C GLU A 89 -3.71 20.62 2.16
N LEU A 90 -2.84 20.02 2.99
CA LEU A 90 -1.71 19.22 2.51
C LEU A 90 -2.17 17.97 1.75
N LEU A 91 -3.19 17.28 2.24
CA LEU A 91 -3.76 16.10 1.58
C LEU A 91 -4.41 16.47 0.24
N ASP A 92 -5.20 17.56 0.20
CA ASP A 92 -5.83 18.06 -1.02
C ASP A 92 -4.78 18.49 -2.05
N GLY A 93 -3.70 19.13 -1.60
CA GLY A 93 -2.58 19.51 -2.46
C GLY A 93 -1.86 18.30 -3.05
N LEU A 94 -1.65 17.24 -2.24
CA LEU A 94 -1.04 15.99 -2.69
C LEU A 94 -1.93 15.26 -3.71
N GLU A 95 -3.24 15.20 -3.48
CA GLU A 95 -4.20 14.61 -4.42
C GLU A 95 -4.21 15.35 -5.76
N GLN A 96 -4.33 16.70 -5.73
CA GLN A 96 -4.32 17.52 -6.94
C GLN A 96 -3.01 17.40 -7.73
N GLU A 97 -1.87 17.35 -7.03
CA GLU A 97 -0.57 17.17 -7.68
C GLU A 97 -0.48 15.77 -8.31
N THR A 98 -0.99 14.74 -7.63
CA THR A 98 -1.04 13.37 -8.13
C THR A 98 -1.90 13.28 -9.39
N ALA A 99 -3.10 13.85 -9.40
CA ALA A 99 -3.99 13.88 -10.57
C ALA A 99 -3.33 14.59 -11.76
N ARG A 100 -2.73 15.77 -11.54
CA ARG A 100 -1.97 16.46 -12.58
C ARG A 100 -0.81 15.63 -13.14
N ALA A 101 -0.07 14.96 -12.25
CA ALA A 101 1.06 14.14 -12.66
C ALA A 101 0.63 12.91 -13.44
N LEU A 102 -0.51 12.30 -13.11
CA LEU A 102 -1.11 11.21 -13.90
C LEU A 102 -1.44 11.68 -15.32
N ALA A 103 -2.01 12.87 -15.47
CA ALA A 103 -2.37 13.43 -16.77
C ALA A 103 -1.13 13.81 -17.61
N CYS A 104 -0.18 14.58 -17.03
CA CYS A 104 0.97 15.10 -17.77
C CYS A 104 2.23 14.23 -17.74
N GLY A 105 2.29 13.23 -16.85
CA GLY A 105 3.44 12.32 -16.69
C GLY A 105 4.61 12.90 -15.90
N ARG A 106 4.45 14.06 -15.21
CA ARG A 106 5.55 14.72 -14.49
C ARG A 106 5.07 15.49 -13.26
N SER A 107 5.91 15.49 -12.22
CA SER A 107 5.76 16.31 -11.02
C SER A 107 7.12 16.81 -10.55
N ALA A 108 7.14 17.94 -9.83
CA ALA A 108 8.30 18.43 -9.10
C ALA A 108 8.52 17.68 -7.78
N ASN A 109 7.49 17.07 -7.23
CA ASN A 109 7.57 16.18 -6.07
C ASN A 109 8.06 14.79 -6.54
N LEU A 110 9.20 14.36 -6.01
CA LEU A 110 9.85 13.11 -6.45
C LEU A 110 8.98 11.88 -6.19
N VAL A 111 8.23 11.83 -5.09
CA VAL A 111 7.35 10.70 -4.76
C VAL A 111 6.17 10.64 -5.74
N VAL A 112 5.51 11.77 -5.96
CA VAL A 112 4.39 11.88 -6.91
C VAL A 112 4.86 11.56 -8.33
N HIS A 113 6.06 12.04 -8.73
CA HIS A 113 6.64 11.74 -10.04
C HIS A 113 6.90 10.25 -10.24
N ALA A 114 7.52 9.59 -9.26
CA ALA A 114 7.78 8.14 -9.31
C ALA A 114 6.48 7.34 -9.40
N PHE A 115 5.46 7.73 -8.63
CA PHE A 115 4.14 7.11 -8.69
C PHE A 115 3.49 7.32 -10.06
N ALA A 116 3.43 8.56 -10.58
CA ALA A 116 2.81 8.86 -11.86
C ALA A 116 3.50 8.12 -13.03
N THR A 117 4.83 8.02 -13.01
CA THR A 117 5.60 7.23 -13.99
C THR A 117 5.23 5.75 -13.91
N THR A 118 5.12 5.20 -12.69
CA THR A 118 4.67 3.82 -12.45
C THR A 118 3.23 3.62 -12.92
N ALA A 119 2.33 4.50 -12.55
CA ALA A 119 0.91 4.41 -12.88
C ALA A 119 0.67 4.39 -14.39
N ARG A 120 1.30 5.30 -15.12
CA ARG A 120 1.23 5.35 -16.59
C ARG A 120 1.84 4.12 -17.27
N ARG A 121 2.89 3.57 -16.67
CA ARG A 121 3.52 2.36 -17.17
C ARG A 121 2.66 1.11 -16.98
N CYS A 122 2.04 0.98 -15.81
CA CYS A 122 1.31 -0.22 -15.40
C CYS A 122 -0.20 -0.14 -15.65
N GLY A 123 -0.73 1.02 -16.08
CA GLY A 123 -2.16 1.19 -16.31
C GLY A 123 -2.98 1.50 -15.04
N ILE A 124 -2.35 2.07 -14.01
CA ILE A 124 -3.06 2.55 -12.82
C ILE A 124 -3.75 3.87 -13.17
N THR A 125 -5.04 3.97 -12.90
CA THR A 125 -5.88 5.14 -13.23
C THR A 125 -6.39 5.85 -11.99
N GLU A 126 -7.04 6.99 -12.19
CA GLU A 126 -7.72 7.74 -11.13
C GLU A 126 -8.82 6.93 -10.44
N GLU A 127 -9.39 5.92 -11.09
CA GLU A 127 -10.38 5.01 -10.49
C GLU A 127 -9.88 4.30 -9.23
N LEU A 128 -8.56 4.09 -9.12
CA LEU A 128 -7.93 3.51 -7.92
C LEU A 128 -7.38 4.59 -6.97
N VAL A 129 -6.98 5.75 -7.50
CA VAL A 129 -6.34 6.82 -6.73
C VAL A 129 -7.38 7.64 -5.97
N THR A 130 -8.51 7.97 -6.59
CA THR A 130 -9.58 8.77 -5.97
C THR A 130 -10.17 8.12 -4.70
N PRO A 131 -10.54 6.82 -4.71
CA PRO A 131 -11.01 6.16 -3.49
C PRO A 131 -9.94 6.11 -2.37
N PHE A 132 -8.67 6.00 -2.74
CA PHE A 132 -7.59 6.04 -1.76
C PHE A 132 -7.56 7.39 -1.02
N PHE A 133 -7.52 8.50 -1.73
CA PHE A 133 -7.53 9.84 -1.10
C PHE A 133 -8.84 10.11 -0.34
N ALA A 134 -9.98 9.59 -0.81
CA ALA A 134 -11.24 9.68 -0.08
C ALA A 134 -11.17 8.99 1.29
N SER A 135 -10.51 7.82 1.39
CA SER A 135 -10.29 7.13 2.66
C SER A 135 -9.32 7.89 3.58
N MET A 136 -8.22 8.44 3.05
CA MET A 136 -7.31 9.30 3.83
C MET A 136 -8.02 10.54 4.36
N ARG A 137 -8.90 11.15 3.57
CA ARG A 137 -9.70 12.29 4.01
C ARG A 137 -10.67 11.94 5.13
N ARG A 138 -11.18 10.71 5.15
CA ARG A 138 -12.02 10.20 6.23
C ARG A 138 -11.29 10.20 7.57
N ASP A 139 -9.99 9.94 7.58
CA ASP A 139 -9.16 9.94 8.78
C ASP A 139 -8.96 11.33 9.41
N LEU A 140 -9.20 12.41 8.65
CA LEU A 140 -9.16 13.78 9.17
C LEU A 140 -10.37 14.14 10.04
N SER A 141 -11.48 13.41 9.90
CA SER A 141 -12.72 13.65 10.65
C SER A 141 -13.23 12.32 11.20
N PRO A 142 -12.61 11.77 12.23
CA PRO A 142 -12.98 10.48 12.78
C PRO A 142 -14.41 10.52 13.31
N ALA A 143 -15.24 9.65 12.76
CA ALA A 143 -16.58 9.36 13.22
C ALA A 143 -16.79 7.85 13.18
N PRO A 144 -17.62 7.29 14.06
CA PRO A 144 -17.88 5.86 14.08
C PRO A 144 -18.27 5.33 12.69
N HIS A 145 -17.75 4.18 12.34
CA HIS A 145 -18.11 3.51 11.10
C HIS A 145 -19.40 2.71 11.26
N THR A 146 -20.24 2.72 10.21
CA THR A 146 -21.22 1.65 9.98
C THR A 146 -20.53 0.53 9.19
N PRO A 147 -21.11 -0.68 9.08
CA PRO A 147 -20.55 -1.74 8.24
C PRO A 147 -20.30 -1.28 6.80
N GLU A 148 -21.21 -0.50 6.21
CA GLU A 148 -21.11 0.00 4.83
C GLU A 148 -20.01 1.05 4.68
N SER A 149 -19.89 1.97 5.64
CA SER A 149 -18.83 3.00 5.63
C SER A 149 -17.46 2.37 5.89
N LEU A 150 -17.38 1.32 6.71
CA LEU A 150 -16.14 0.55 6.91
C LEU A 150 -15.73 -0.18 5.63
N ALA A 151 -16.67 -0.84 4.94
CA ALA A 151 -16.39 -1.50 3.67
C ALA A 151 -15.84 -0.51 2.62
N THR A 152 -16.45 0.69 2.52
CA THR A 152 -15.97 1.76 1.65
C THR A 152 -14.57 2.24 2.04
N TYR A 153 -14.31 2.39 3.35
CA TYR A 153 -13.00 2.79 3.87
C TYR A 153 -11.92 1.73 3.56
N ILE A 154 -12.19 0.44 3.82
CA ILE A 154 -11.26 -0.66 3.51
C ILE A 154 -10.98 -0.72 2.00
N TYR A 155 -12.01 -0.55 1.17
CA TYR A 155 -11.82 -0.49 -0.28
C TYR A 155 -10.79 0.58 -0.67
N GLY A 156 -10.97 1.81 -0.19
CA GLY A 156 -10.08 2.92 -0.55
C GLY A 156 -8.71 2.83 0.13
N SER A 157 -8.64 2.49 1.42
CA SER A 157 -7.37 2.50 2.16
C SER A 157 -6.46 1.29 1.86
N ALA A 158 -7.02 0.15 1.40
CA ALA A 158 -6.25 -1.08 1.25
C ALA A 158 -6.52 -1.88 -0.02
N GLU A 159 -7.80 -2.10 -0.42
CA GLU A 159 -8.08 -2.92 -1.59
C GLU A 159 -7.56 -2.28 -2.87
N VAL A 160 -7.76 -0.96 -3.07
CA VAL A 160 -7.20 -0.26 -4.24
C VAL A 160 -5.68 -0.25 -4.24
N VAL A 161 -5.02 -0.24 -3.09
CA VAL A 161 -3.55 -0.36 -2.99
C VAL A 161 -3.10 -1.75 -3.46
N GLY A 162 -3.81 -2.80 -3.07
CA GLY A 162 -3.63 -4.16 -3.59
C GLY A 162 -3.80 -4.23 -5.11
N LEU A 163 -4.82 -3.55 -5.64
CA LEU A 163 -5.09 -3.45 -7.08
C LEU A 163 -4.00 -2.66 -7.84
N MET A 164 -3.49 -1.57 -7.28
CA MET A 164 -2.35 -0.84 -7.85
C MET A 164 -1.10 -1.73 -7.92
N CYS A 165 -0.83 -2.50 -6.86
CA CYS A 165 0.26 -3.47 -6.87
C CYS A 165 0.02 -4.58 -7.90
N LEU A 166 -1.22 -5.07 -8.06
CA LEU A 166 -1.55 -6.07 -9.07
C LEU A 166 -1.26 -5.56 -10.49
N HIS A 167 -1.61 -4.32 -10.82
CA HIS A 167 -1.23 -3.71 -12.10
C HIS A 167 0.28 -3.79 -12.36
N ALA A 168 1.09 -3.52 -11.33
CA ALA A 168 2.54 -3.64 -11.44
C ALA A 168 3.01 -5.10 -11.56
N PHE A 169 2.34 -6.05 -10.93
CA PHE A 169 2.69 -7.47 -10.97
C PHE A 169 2.44 -8.10 -12.34
N VAL A 170 1.37 -7.68 -13.02
CA VAL A 170 0.98 -8.19 -14.35
C VAL A 170 1.47 -7.31 -15.51
N ASP A 171 2.34 -6.32 -15.24
CA ASP A 171 2.88 -5.35 -16.22
C ASP A 171 1.77 -4.68 -17.08
N GLY A 172 0.62 -4.42 -16.48
CA GLY A 172 -0.53 -3.80 -17.13
C GLY A 172 -1.36 -4.72 -18.04
N ASP A 173 -1.17 -6.04 -17.99
CA ASP A 173 -2.00 -6.99 -18.74
C ASP A 173 -3.45 -6.98 -18.19
N PRO A 174 -4.45 -6.53 -18.98
CA PRO A 174 -5.83 -6.39 -18.51
C PRO A 174 -6.52 -7.73 -18.28
N VAL A 175 -6.14 -8.78 -18.98
CA VAL A 175 -6.75 -10.12 -18.83
C VAL A 175 -6.27 -10.75 -17.53
N ALA A 176 -4.96 -10.73 -17.28
CA ALA A 176 -4.38 -11.22 -16.03
C ALA A 176 -4.86 -10.37 -14.83
N TYR A 177 -4.97 -9.04 -15.01
CA TYR A 177 -5.51 -8.16 -13.98
C TYR A 177 -6.93 -8.52 -13.56
N GLU A 178 -7.85 -8.64 -14.52
CA GLU A 178 -9.26 -8.94 -14.22
C GLU A 178 -9.41 -10.32 -13.56
N HIS A 179 -8.64 -11.30 -14.02
CA HIS A 179 -8.64 -12.64 -13.45
C HIS A 179 -8.18 -12.66 -11.97
N LEU A 180 -7.15 -11.91 -11.61
CA LEU A 180 -6.55 -11.90 -10.27
C LEU A 180 -7.13 -10.83 -9.34
N ARG A 181 -7.95 -9.92 -9.87
CA ARG A 181 -8.48 -8.73 -9.20
C ARG A 181 -9.19 -9.05 -7.88
N SER A 182 -10.04 -10.07 -7.87
CA SER A 182 -10.80 -10.45 -6.67
C SER A 182 -9.87 -10.87 -5.53
N GLY A 183 -8.88 -11.70 -5.80
CA GLY A 183 -7.90 -12.12 -4.79
C GLY A 183 -7.02 -10.99 -4.27
N ALA A 184 -6.63 -10.06 -5.14
CA ALA A 184 -5.84 -8.88 -4.72
C ALA A 184 -6.65 -7.97 -3.78
N ARG A 185 -7.95 -7.76 -4.05
CA ARG A 185 -8.87 -7.03 -3.16
C ARG A 185 -8.98 -7.71 -1.80
N ARG A 186 -9.24 -9.03 -1.79
CA ARG A 186 -9.35 -9.82 -0.56
C ARG A 186 -8.07 -9.75 0.27
N LEU A 187 -6.89 -9.82 -0.36
CA LEU A 187 -5.62 -9.69 0.36
C LEU A 187 -5.46 -8.30 0.98
N GLY A 188 -5.81 -7.24 0.25
CA GLY A 188 -5.80 -5.87 0.77
C GLY A 188 -6.75 -5.72 1.97
N ALA A 189 -7.99 -6.21 1.85
CA ALA A 189 -8.97 -6.18 2.93
C ALA A 189 -8.48 -6.94 4.17
N ALA A 190 -7.94 -8.15 4.00
CA ALA A 190 -7.38 -8.94 5.10
C ALA A 190 -6.26 -8.18 5.83
N PHE A 191 -5.35 -7.55 5.08
CA PHE A 191 -4.26 -6.77 5.68
C PHE A 191 -4.78 -5.62 6.52
N GLN A 192 -5.77 -4.89 6.03
CA GLN A 192 -6.33 -3.77 6.76
C GLN A 192 -7.10 -4.21 8.01
N LYS A 193 -7.93 -5.23 7.91
CA LYS A 193 -8.66 -5.79 9.06
C LYS A 193 -7.73 -6.31 10.16
N VAL A 194 -6.64 -6.98 9.77
CA VAL A 194 -5.58 -7.39 10.71
C VAL A 194 -4.93 -6.18 11.37
N ASN A 195 -4.65 -5.11 10.61
CA ASN A 195 -4.08 -3.89 11.15
C ASN A 195 -4.99 -3.26 12.20
N PHE A 196 -6.29 -3.16 11.95
CA PHE A 196 -7.25 -2.63 12.93
C PHE A 196 -7.24 -3.39 14.25
N LEU A 197 -7.22 -4.72 14.22
CA LEU A 197 -7.11 -5.50 15.45
C LEU A 197 -5.74 -5.37 16.13
N ARG A 198 -4.67 -5.31 15.34
CA ARG A 198 -3.30 -5.18 15.87
C ARG A 198 -3.06 -3.83 16.54
N ASP A 199 -3.60 -2.77 15.95
CA ASP A 199 -3.32 -1.40 16.33
C ASP A 199 -4.46 -0.76 17.13
N LEU A 200 -5.50 -1.53 17.51
CA LEU A 200 -6.73 -1.08 18.18
C LEU A 200 -6.46 -0.10 19.34
N ARG A 201 -5.45 -0.38 20.15
CA ARG A 201 -5.06 0.51 21.25
C ARG A 201 -4.47 1.82 20.74
N ASP A 202 -3.53 1.75 19.83
CA ASP A 202 -2.79 2.92 19.34
C ASP A 202 -3.74 3.83 18.53
N ASP A 203 -4.67 3.24 17.76
CA ASP A 203 -5.70 3.96 17.01
C ASP A 203 -6.67 4.72 17.94
N GLU A 204 -7.13 4.10 19.02
CA GLU A 204 -8.00 4.77 20.00
C GLU A 204 -7.27 5.81 20.86
N GLU A 205 -6.09 5.45 21.43
CA GLU A 205 -5.39 6.30 22.40
C GLU A 205 -4.62 7.45 21.73
N LEU A 206 -4.02 7.24 20.58
CA LEU A 206 -3.16 8.23 19.93
C LEU A 206 -3.89 9.01 18.84
N LEU A 207 -4.77 8.34 18.08
CA LEU A 207 -5.44 8.94 16.92
C LEU A 207 -6.92 9.27 17.19
N GLY A 208 -7.49 8.76 18.28
CA GLY A 208 -8.90 8.94 18.61
C GLY A 208 -9.84 8.29 17.61
N ARG A 209 -9.40 7.21 16.93
CA ARG A 209 -10.14 6.54 15.87
C ARG A 209 -10.62 5.15 16.28
N GLY A 210 -11.90 4.87 16.04
CA GLY A 210 -12.51 3.55 16.15
C GLY A 210 -12.95 3.07 14.78
N TYR A 211 -12.21 2.13 14.17
CA TYR A 211 -12.52 1.64 12.81
C TYR A 211 -13.59 0.56 12.81
N LEU A 212 -13.60 -0.33 13.82
CA LEU A 212 -14.50 -1.48 13.84
C LEU A 212 -15.85 -1.10 14.42
N PRO A 213 -16.99 -1.27 13.70
CA PRO A 213 -18.31 -0.89 14.20
C PRO A 213 -18.68 -1.63 15.48
N GLY A 214 -18.99 -0.86 16.53
CA GLY A 214 -19.39 -1.42 17.83
C GLY A 214 -18.26 -2.12 18.60
N VAL A 215 -17.03 -2.01 18.14
CA VAL A 215 -15.85 -2.60 18.80
C VAL A 215 -14.96 -1.47 19.32
N GLU A 216 -14.85 -1.41 20.62
CA GLU A 216 -13.88 -0.59 21.33
C GLU A 216 -12.93 -1.50 22.11
N ARG A 217 -11.76 -1.00 22.46
CA ARG A 217 -10.80 -1.74 23.29
C ARG A 217 -11.42 -2.32 24.57
N SER A 218 -12.33 -1.56 25.20
CA SER A 218 -13.01 -1.92 26.44
C SER A 218 -14.10 -2.97 26.24
N THR A 219 -14.61 -3.14 25.04
CA THR A 219 -15.72 -4.06 24.71
C THR A 219 -15.30 -5.26 23.90
N LEU A 220 -14.02 -5.33 23.48
CA LEU A 220 -13.51 -6.48 22.73
C LEU A 220 -13.50 -7.74 23.58
N THR A 221 -14.33 -8.70 23.23
CA THR A 221 -14.39 -10.05 23.85
C THR A 221 -13.66 -11.07 22.99
N ASP A 222 -13.31 -12.23 23.56
CA ASP A 222 -12.72 -13.33 22.79
C ASP A 222 -13.64 -13.80 21.65
N ALA A 223 -14.95 -13.87 21.91
CA ALA A 223 -15.92 -14.27 20.88
C ALA A 223 -15.98 -13.26 19.72
N LEU A 224 -15.93 -11.96 20.01
CA LEU A 224 -15.94 -10.91 18.98
C LEU A 224 -14.63 -10.90 18.21
N ARG A 225 -13.48 -11.02 18.90
CA ARG A 225 -12.16 -11.20 18.27
C ARG A 225 -12.18 -12.37 17.29
N ASP A 226 -12.70 -13.53 17.72
CA ASP A 226 -12.73 -14.75 16.89
C ASP A 226 -13.62 -14.57 15.67
N ALA A 227 -14.79 -13.94 15.79
CA ALA A 227 -15.67 -13.63 14.67
C ALA A 227 -15.01 -12.70 13.64
N LEU A 228 -14.27 -11.68 14.10
CA LEU A 228 -13.50 -10.79 13.21
C LEU A 228 -12.36 -11.54 12.51
N LEU A 229 -11.69 -12.44 13.21
CA LEU A 229 -10.61 -13.26 12.65
C LEU A 229 -11.13 -14.33 11.69
N ASP A 230 -12.34 -14.84 11.85
CA ASP A 230 -12.97 -15.76 10.89
C ASP A 230 -13.22 -15.07 9.54
N ASP A 231 -13.67 -13.81 9.56
CA ASP A 231 -13.82 -12.99 8.33
C ASP A 231 -12.45 -12.68 7.68
N ILE A 232 -11.43 -12.39 8.48
CA ILE A 232 -10.05 -12.20 8.00
C ILE A 232 -9.49 -13.49 7.38
N ASP A 233 -9.69 -14.64 8.03
CA ASP A 233 -9.21 -15.94 7.52
C ASP A 233 -9.89 -16.28 6.19
N ALA A 234 -11.20 -15.98 6.02
CA ALA A 234 -11.90 -16.15 4.75
C ALA A 234 -11.30 -15.29 3.63
N ASP A 235 -10.92 -14.05 3.92
CA ASP A 235 -10.25 -13.16 2.97
C ASP A 235 -8.85 -13.69 2.60
N LEU A 236 -8.07 -14.16 3.60
CA LEU A 236 -6.75 -14.74 3.37
C LEU A 236 -6.83 -16.03 2.56
N GLU A 237 -7.82 -16.89 2.79
CA GLU A 237 -8.02 -18.11 2.02
C GLU A 237 -8.39 -17.81 0.57
N ALA A 238 -9.31 -16.88 0.35
CA ALA A 238 -9.67 -16.44 -1.00
C ALA A 238 -8.46 -15.86 -1.77
N ALA A 239 -7.62 -15.09 -1.09
CA ALA A 239 -6.38 -14.59 -1.68
C ALA A 239 -5.38 -15.71 -1.97
N ALA A 240 -5.22 -16.68 -1.06
CA ALA A 240 -4.30 -17.81 -1.22
C ALA A 240 -4.60 -18.64 -2.46
N ALA A 241 -5.88 -18.78 -2.84
CA ALA A 241 -6.32 -19.54 -4.00
C ALA A 241 -5.73 -19.00 -5.33
N VAL A 242 -5.52 -17.68 -5.45
CA VAL A 242 -5.05 -17.05 -6.69
C VAL A 242 -3.55 -16.67 -6.68
N ILE A 243 -2.90 -16.68 -5.52
CA ILE A 243 -1.46 -16.37 -5.41
C ILE A 243 -0.59 -17.26 -6.32
N PRO A 244 -0.86 -18.58 -6.51
CA PRO A 244 -0.08 -19.42 -7.42
C PRO A 244 -0.09 -18.96 -8.87
N GLU A 245 -1.12 -18.22 -9.29
CA GLU A 245 -1.31 -17.73 -10.65
C GLU A 245 -0.58 -16.41 -10.94
N LEU A 246 -0.07 -15.75 -9.89
CA LEU A 246 0.77 -14.55 -10.06
C LEU A 246 2.05 -14.87 -10.85
N PRO A 247 2.57 -13.91 -11.63
CA PRO A 247 3.90 -14.02 -12.24
C PRO A 247 4.99 -14.39 -11.23
N ALA A 248 5.94 -15.23 -11.62
CA ALA A 248 6.95 -15.81 -10.72
C ALA A 248 7.73 -14.74 -9.92
N GLY A 249 8.01 -13.58 -10.53
CA GLY A 249 8.73 -12.47 -9.91
C GLY A 249 7.98 -11.79 -8.75
N SER A 250 6.64 -11.84 -8.75
CA SER A 250 5.80 -11.27 -7.68
C SER A 250 5.24 -12.31 -6.73
N ARG A 251 4.98 -13.54 -7.21
CA ARG A 251 4.38 -14.64 -6.45
C ARG A 251 5.06 -14.87 -5.09
N ARG A 252 6.39 -14.99 -5.09
CA ARG A 252 7.17 -15.25 -3.85
C ARG A 252 7.00 -14.13 -2.82
N ALA A 253 7.01 -12.88 -3.26
CA ALA A 253 6.85 -11.73 -2.38
C ALA A 253 5.44 -11.63 -1.82
N VAL A 254 4.42 -11.86 -2.65
CA VAL A 254 3.01 -11.86 -2.23
C VAL A 254 2.74 -13.02 -1.27
N SER A 255 3.28 -14.22 -1.54
CA SER A 255 3.19 -15.36 -0.63
C SER A 255 3.85 -15.06 0.71
N ALA A 256 5.01 -14.39 0.72
CA ALA A 256 5.68 -13.99 1.96
C ALA A 256 4.80 -12.99 2.76
N ALA A 257 4.23 -11.98 2.10
CA ALA A 257 3.34 -11.01 2.74
C ALA A 257 2.08 -11.69 3.30
N HIS A 258 1.42 -12.54 2.51
CA HIS A 258 0.28 -13.36 2.95
C HIS A 258 0.64 -14.19 4.19
N GLY A 259 1.77 -14.91 4.16
CA GLY A 259 2.23 -15.73 5.29
C GLY A 259 2.51 -14.92 6.56
N LEU A 260 3.03 -13.69 6.43
CA LEU A 260 3.26 -12.78 7.57
C LEU A 260 1.94 -12.34 8.20
N TYR A 261 0.94 -11.97 7.41
CA TYR A 261 -0.37 -11.54 7.93
C TYR A 261 -1.17 -12.71 8.49
N ARG A 262 -1.11 -13.89 7.86
CA ARG A 262 -1.67 -15.12 8.42
C ARG A 262 -1.06 -15.47 9.78
N ALA A 263 0.26 -15.36 9.92
CA ALA A 263 0.93 -15.57 11.20
C ALA A 263 0.52 -14.53 12.27
N LEU A 264 0.26 -13.30 11.85
CA LEU A 264 -0.24 -12.26 12.75
C LEU A 264 -1.68 -12.53 13.17
N ALA A 265 -2.57 -12.91 12.25
CA ALA A 265 -3.95 -13.30 12.55
C ALA A 265 -3.99 -14.49 13.52
N GLN A 266 -3.17 -15.53 13.30
CA GLN A 266 -3.03 -16.66 14.21
C GLN A 266 -2.56 -16.25 15.62
N ARG A 267 -1.64 -15.27 15.68
CA ARG A 267 -1.17 -14.75 16.97
C ARG A 267 -2.24 -13.96 17.70
N LEU A 268 -3.01 -13.13 16.97
CA LEU A 268 -4.15 -12.41 17.53
C LEU A 268 -5.20 -13.38 18.08
N ARG A 269 -5.50 -14.46 17.37
CA ARG A 269 -6.44 -15.51 17.82
C ARG A 269 -5.96 -16.23 19.09
N ALA A 270 -4.66 -16.45 19.22
CA ALA A 270 -4.06 -17.08 20.40
C ALA A 270 -3.86 -16.14 21.60
N THR A 271 -4.18 -14.86 21.46
CA THR A 271 -3.99 -13.83 22.49
C THR A 271 -5.35 -13.45 23.08
N PRO A 272 -5.53 -13.44 24.40
CA PRO A 272 -6.77 -12.95 25.03
C PRO A 272 -7.12 -11.55 24.52
N ALA A 273 -8.42 -11.29 24.29
CA ALA A 273 -8.91 -10.02 23.75
C ALA A 273 -8.48 -8.82 24.60
N GLU A 274 -8.51 -8.98 25.92
CA GLU A 274 -8.05 -7.96 26.88
C GLU A 274 -6.58 -7.56 26.67
N GLU A 275 -5.73 -8.51 26.28
CA GLU A 275 -4.30 -8.26 26.03
C GLU A 275 -4.09 -7.54 24.70
N ILE A 276 -4.91 -7.83 23.67
CA ILE A 276 -4.91 -7.10 22.39
C ILE A 276 -5.24 -5.62 22.64
N GLY A 277 -6.22 -5.30 23.49
CA GLY A 277 -6.55 -3.94 23.86
C GLY A 277 -5.49 -3.20 24.69
N ARG A 278 -4.45 -3.90 25.17
CA ARG A 278 -3.40 -3.30 26.03
C ARG A 278 -2.08 -3.05 25.29
N ARG A 279 -1.76 -3.79 24.24
CA ARG A 279 -0.48 -3.69 23.55
C ARG A 279 -0.57 -4.05 22.08
N ARG A 280 0.22 -3.35 21.27
CA ARG A 280 0.38 -3.67 19.87
C ARG A 280 1.01 -5.05 19.64
N MET A 281 0.34 -5.89 18.87
CA MET A 281 0.80 -7.25 18.58
C MET A 281 1.82 -7.28 17.43
N ARG A 282 2.87 -8.13 17.55
CA ARG A 282 3.92 -8.23 16.53
C ARG A 282 4.30 -9.70 16.30
N VAL A 283 4.58 -10.06 15.06
CA VAL A 283 5.19 -11.35 14.73
C VAL A 283 6.66 -11.31 15.15
N PRO A 284 7.18 -12.30 15.90
CA PRO A 284 8.60 -12.38 16.25
C PRO A 284 9.50 -12.41 15.02
N ASP A 285 10.67 -11.78 15.10
CA ASP A 285 11.57 -11.65 13.95
C ASP A 285 12.09 -13.02 13.45
N THR A 286 12.27 -13.99 14.33
CA THR A 286 12.60 -15.37 13.96
C THR A 286 11.52 -16.02 13.10
N ARG A 287 10.23 -15.76 13.41
CA ARG A 287 9.10 -16.27 12.63
C ARG A 287 9.00 -15.55 11.28
N LYS A 288 9.23 -14.23 11.25
CA LYS A 288 9.30 -13.46 9.99
C LYS A 288 10.40 -13.99 9.08
N ALA A 289 11.63 -14.18 9.60
CA ALA A 289 12.75 -14.73 8.86
C ALA A 289 12.44 -16.12 8.27
N TRP A 290 11.80 -16.98 9.05
CA TRP A 290 11.41 -18.31 8.60
C TRP A 290 10.36 -18.25 7.46
N ILE A 291 9.34 -17.39 7.57
CA ILE A 291 8.31 -17.20 6.53
C ILE A 291 8.96 -16.71 5.23
N LEU A 292 9.86 -15.74 5.31
CA LEU A 292 10.60 -15.22 4.16
C LEU A 292 11.47 -16.29 3.50
N ALA A 293 12.20 -17.08 4.29
CA ALA A 293 13.02 -18.16 3.77
C ALA A 293 12.19 -19.23 3.04
N ARG A 294 11.02 -19.58 3.56
CA ARG A 294 10.09 -20.53 2.89
C ARG A 294 9.54 -19.96 1.59
N ALA A 295 9.17 -18.68 1.57
CA ALA A 295 8.67 -18.01 0.36
C ALA A 295 9.74 -17.99 -0.75
N VAL A 296 10.99 -17.69 -0.40
CA VAL A 296 12.12 -17.69 -1.35
C VAL A 296 12.42 -19.10 -1.87
N SER A 297 12.33 -20.13 -1.02
CA SER A 297 12.58 -21.53 -1.42
C SER A 297 11.46 -22.19 -2.22
N GLY A 298 10.33 -21.47 -2.45
CA GLY A 298 9.17 -22.02 -3.16
C GLY A 298 8.40 -23.12 -2.39
N ARG A 299 8.72 -23.35 -1.13
CA ARG A 299 8.05 -24.33 -0.26
C ARG A 299 6.84 -23.70 0.45
N ILE A 300 5.90 -23.18 -0.36
CA ILE A 300 4.66 -22.61 0.15
C ILE A 300 3.62 -23.71 0.04
N GLY A 301 3.22 -24.26 1.18
CA GLY A 301 2.08 -25.11 1.40
C GLY A 301 1.13 -24.38 2.32
#